data_e32b29f497f1eaad57d9208c872aab12
#
_entry.id   e32b29f497f1eaad57d9208c872aab12
#
_cell.length_a   1.000
_cell.length_b   1.000
_cell.length_c   1.000
_cell.angle_alpha   90.00
_cell.angle_beta   90.00
_cell.angle_gamma   90.00
#
_symmetry.space_group_name_H-M   'P 1'
#
loop_
_entity.id
_entity.type
_entity.pdbx_description
1 polymer ?
#
loop_
_entity_poly.entity_id
_entity_poly.type
_entity_poly.pdbx_seq_one_letter_code
_entity_poly.pdbx_strand_id
1 'polypeptide(L)'
;MKKILMMMVLFVFLFGCAGIPVRPALQEDISAPAGKIEGNRFTGIRYAFNVSVPSHWKLAIEFPDFLEELGYDRPFSTDKEQTELYAYNPATKSNINFDFTPAGRYATFNQKKIELLTSMATESMKAELDKEFGKGVVKPDISPTEPISLKGVQFAAKKYATYTAKGVKREQGWIYGFTEPYQIFIIYSIFETGRANDRQDIKEILNSFEFIPKK
;
A
#
# COMPACT_ATOMS: atom_id res chain seq x y z
N MET A 1 -47.19 30.42 11.38
CA MET A 1 -46.40 29.26 11.84
C MET A 1 -45.86 28.40 10.74
N LYS A 2 -46.63 28.03 9.68
CA LYS A 2 -46.10 27.20 8.53
C LYS A 2 -44.92 27.80 7.76
N LYS A 3 -44.86 29.13 7.57
CA LYS A 3 -43.75 29.79 6.85
C LYS A 3 -42.43 29.80 7.64
N ILE A 4 -42.48 29.88 8.96
CA ILE A 4 -41.30 29.86 9.82
C ILE A 4 -40.69 28.46 9.86
N LEU A 5 -41.53 27.42 9.89
CA LEU A 5 -41.07 26.01 9.86
C LEU A 5 -40.37 25.66 8.54
N MET A 6 -40.92 26.17 7.41
CA MET A 6 -40.32 25.94 6.09
C MET A 6 -38.97 26.65 5.94
N MET A 7 -38.78 27.82 6.53
CA MET A 7 -37.51 28.55 6.51
C MET A 7 -36.45 27.88 7.40
N MET A 8 -36.85 27.26 8.51
CA MET A 8 -35.96 26.54 9.42
C MET A 8 -35.46 25.22 8.79
N VAL A 9 -36.29 24.51 8.02
CA VAL A 9 -35.93 23.31 7.29
C VAL A 9 -34.94 23.65 6.12
N LEU A 10 -35.15 24.78 5.44
CA LEU A 10 -34.23 25.23 4.40
C LEU A 10 -32.83 25.57 4.96
N PHE A 11 -32.76 26.16 6.14
CA PHE A 11 -31.50 26.49 6.82
C PHE A 11 -30.71 25.24 7.25
N VAL A 12 -31.38 24.18 7.66
CA VAL A 12 -30.74 22.92 8.04
C VAL A 12 -30.10 22.23 6.82
N PHE A 13 -30.73 22.35 5.64
CA PHE A 13 -30.15 21.83 4.38
C PHE A 13 -28.95 22.63 3.87
N LEU A 14 -28.84 23.93 4.17
CA LEU A 14 -27.72 24.76 3.77
C LEU A 14 -26.47 24.57 4.64
N PHE A 15 -26.62 24.13 5.89
CA PHE A 15 -25.48 23.85 6.79
C PHE A 15 -25.00 22.38 6.76
N GLY A 16 -25.74 21.47 6.12
CA GLY A 16 -25.40 20.06 6.05
C GLY A 16 -24.26 19.71 5.09
N CYS A 17 -23.81 20.63 4.23
CA CYS A 17 -22.74 20.40 3.26
C CYS A 17 -21.38 21.02 3.65
N ALA A 18 -21.27 21.67 4.80
CA ALA A 18 -20.01 22.28 5.22
C ALA A 18 -19.14 21.23 5.92
N GLY A 19 -18.26 20.56 5.19
CA GLY A 19 -17.27 19.69 5.81
C GLY A 19 -16.73 18.52 5.00
N ILE A 20 -17.22 18.26 3.79
CA ILE A 20 -16.59 17.24 2.93
C ILE A 20 -15.42 17.90 2.21
N PRO A 21 -14.18 17.48 2.46
CA PRO A 21 -13.05 18.03 1.73
C PRO A 21 -13.20 17.71 0.23
N VAL A 22 -13.23 18.75 -0.59
CA VAL A 22 -13.26 18.61 -2.04
C VAL A 22 -11.84 18.74 -2.54
N ARG A 23 -11.22 17.61 -2.90
CA ARG A 23 -9.90 17.61 -3.53
C ARG A 23 -10.01 18.01 -5.01
N PRO A 24 -9.01 18.70 -5.56
CA PRO A 24 -8.90 18.82 -7.02
C PRO A 24 -8.84 17.40 -7.61
N ALA A 25 -9.42 17.22 -8.80
CA ALA A 25 -9.24 15.97 -9.53
C ALA A 25 -7.75 15.88 -9.92
N LEU A 26 -7.02 14.99 -9.29
CA LEU A 26 -5.66 14.71 -9.68
C LEU A 26 -5.71 13.76 -10.88
N GLN A 27 -5.11 14.18 -11.99
CA GLN A 27 -4.77 13.28 -13.08
C GLN A 27 -3.35 12.79 -12.82
N GLU A 28 -3.20 11.48 -12.76
CA GLU A 28 -1.88 10.89 -12.73
C GLU A 28 -1.23 11.03 -14.10
N ASP A 29 -0.07 11.64 -14.14
CA ASP A 29 0.76 11.61 -15.33
C ASP A 29 1.62 10.34 -15.30
N ILE A 30 1.04 9.24 -15.76
CA ILE A 30 1.74 7.94 -15.86
C ILE A 30 2.89 7.98 -16.88
N SER A 31 2.99 9.01 -17.73
CA SER A 31 4.12 9.20 -18.63
C SER A 31 5.35 9.76 -17.91
N ALA A 32 5.17 10.38 -16.74
CA ALA A 32 6.29 10.82 -15.92
C ALA A 32 7.03 9.59 -15.36
N PRO A 33 8.38 9.63 -15.32
CA PRO A 33 9.15 8.53 -14.74
C PRO A 33 8.80 8.37 -13.24
N ALA A 34 8.68 7.12 -12.77
CA ALA A 34 8.37 6.83 -11.37
C ALA A 34 9.41 7.47 -10.43
N GLY A 35 10.72 7.33 -10.75
CA GLY A 35 11.77 7.89 -9.93
C GLY A 35 13.18 7.57 -10.45
N LYS A 36 14.17 7.78 -9.59
CA LYS A 36 15.58 7.47 -9.84
C LYS A 36 16.10 6.50 -8.79
N ILE A 37 16.90 5.54 -9.23
CA ILE A 37 17.63 4.61 -8.37
C ILE A 37 19.11 5.00 -8.39
N GLU A 38 19.68 5.28 -7.22
CA GLU A 38 21.10 5.58 -7.02
C GLU A 38 21.66 4.63 -5.95
N GLY A 39 22.39 3.60 -6.39
CA GLY A 39 22.86 2.55 -5.49
C GLY A 39 21.71 1.80 -4.83
N ASN A 40 21.62 1.90 -3.51
CA ASN A 40 20.58 1.27 -2.69
C ASN A 40 19.44 2.23 -2.29
N ARG A 41 19.33 3.38 -2.94
CA ARG A 41 18.32 4.40 -2.65
C ARG A 41 17.46 4.71 -3.88
N PHE A 42 16.16 4.83 -3.64
CA PHE A 42 15.18 5.33 -4.60
C PHE A 42 14.71 6.72 -4.19
N THR A 43 14.57 7.60 -5.18
CA THR A 43 13.97 8.93 -5.05
C THR A 43 12.83 9.07 -6.05
N GLY A 44 11.61 9.17 -5.58
CA GLY A 44 10.40 9.27 -6.39
C GLY A 44 10.27 10.63 -7.08
N ILE A 45 9.87 10.60 -8.35
CA ILE A 45 9.61 11.78 -9.20
C ILE A 45 8.11 11.98 -9.35
N ARG A 46 7.39 10.94 -9.75
CA ARG A 46 5.91 10.97 -9.92
C ARG A 46 5.24 11.23 -8.58
N TYR A 47 5.59 10.42 -7.60
CA TYR A 47 5.25 10.61 -6.19
C TYR A 47 6.50 10.91 -5.40
N ALA A 48 6.47 11.99 -4.63
CA ALA A 48 7.65 12.45 -3.90
C ALA A 48 7.87 11.61 -2.63
N PHE A 49 8.55 10.48 -2.76
CA PHE A 49 8.96 9.65 -1.65
C PHE A 49 10.37 9.10 -1.83
N ASN A 50 11.00 8.75 -0.73
CA ASN A 50 12.32 8.13 -0.70
C ASN A 50 12.25 6.78 0.00
N VAL A 51 13.05 5.84 -0.46
CA VAL A 51 13.27 4.54 0.19
C VAL A 51 14.73 4.16 0.05
N SER A 52 15.29 3.54 1.08
CA SER A 52 16.61 2.91 1.03
C SER A 52 16.49 1.44 1.42
N VAL A 53 17.32 0.60 0.81
CA VAL A 53 17.33 -0.84 1.08
C VAL A 53 18.70 -1.30 1.57
N PRO A 54 18.81 -2.41 2.32
CA PRO A 54 20.09 -3.03 2.64
C PRO A 54 20.88 -3.39 1.37
N SER A 55 22.20 -3.43 1.45
CA SER A 55 23.08 -3.60 0.28
C SER A 55 22.88 -4.91 -0.50
N HIS A 56 22.33 -5.94 0.11
CA HIS A 56 22.01 -7.22 -0.53
C HIS A 56 20.61 -7.26 -1.16
N TRP A 57 19.83 -6.21 -1.00
CA TRP A 57 18.56 -6.00 -1.71
C TRP A 57 18.77 -5.23 -3.00
N LYS A 58 17.85 -5.39 -3.94
CA LYS A 58 17.79 -4.65 -5.19
C LYS A 58 16.53 -3.82 -5.28
N LEU A 59 16.63 -2.70 -5.99
CA LEU A 59 15.52 -1.84 -6.36
C LEU A 59 15.24 -1.98 -7.85
N ALA A 60 13.96 -1.95 -8.23
CA ALA A 60 13.52 -1.94 -9.62
C ALA A 60 12.27 -1.06 -9.77
N ILE A 61 12.20 -0.34 -10.89
CA ILE A 61 11.00 0.43 -11.30
C ILE A 61 10.12 -0.46 -12.18
N GLU A 62 10.75 -1.34 -12.97
CA GLU A 62 10.05 -2.30 -13.79
C GLU A 62 9.74 -3.56 -13.01
N PHE A 63 8.66 -4.26 -13.41
CA PHE A 63 8.23 -5.51 -12.80
C PHE A 63 9.33 -6.58 -12.89
N PRO A 64 9.87 -7.07 -11.77
CA PRO A 64 10.91 -8.09 -11.76
C PRO A 64 10.38 -9.46 -12.22
N ASP A 65 11.07 -10.09 -13.17
CA ASP A 65 10.63 -11.37 -13.80
C ASP A 65 10.35 -12.49 -12.80
N PHE A 66 11.11 -12.57 -11.70
CA PHE A 66 10.89 -13.61 -10.69
C PHE A 66 9.53 -13.50 -9.99
N LEU A 67 8.86 -12.35 -10.02
CA LEU A 67 7.51 -12.20 -9.46
C LEU A 67 6.49 -13.00 -10.27
N GLU A 68 6.65 -13.11 -11.59
CA GLU A 68 5.83 -13.99 -12.44
C GLU A 68 6.00 -15.47 -12.02
N GLU A 69 7.23 -15.89 -11.71
CA GLU A 69 7.52 -17.24 -11.21
C GLU A 69 6.85 -17.51 -9.85
N LEU A 70 6.60 -16.47 -9.06
CA LEU A 70 5.89 -16.53 -7.79
C LEU A 70 4.37 -16.46 -7.91
N GLY A 71 3.84 -16.29 -9.14
CA GLY A 71 2.41 -16.23 -9.42
C GLY A 71 1.81 -14.82 -9.42
N TYR A 72 2.63 -13.77 -9.39
CA TYR A 72 2.15 -12.40 -9.55
C TYR A 72 1.91 -12.08 -11.03
N ASP A 73 0.77 -11.47 -11.32
CA ASP A 73 0.47 -11.02 -12.68
C ASP A 73 1.31 -9.78 -13.04
N ARG A 74 1.87 -9.76 -14.25
CA ARG A 74 2.55 -8.57 -14.79
C ARG A 74 1.52 -7.49 -15.09
N PRO A 75 1.66 -6.27 -14.55
CA PRO A 75 0.74 -5.17 -14.84
C PRO A 75 0.72 -4.87 -16.35
N PHE A 76 -0.45 -4.59 -16.89
CA PHE A 76 -0.54 -4.09 -18.25
C PHE A 76 -0.05 -2.63 -18.31
N SER A 77 0.63 -2.26 -19.40
CA SER A 77 1.16 -0.89 -19.59
C SER A 77 0.09 0.20 -19.60
N THR A 78 -1.19 -0.19 -19.73
CA THR A 78 -2.35 0.69 -19.72
C THR A 78 -3.03 0.80 -18.35
N ASP A 79 -2.58 0.03 -17.36
CA ASP A 79 -3.17 0.06 -16.02
C ASP A 79 -2.85 1.40 -15.35
N LYS A 80 -3.90 2.02 -14.82
CA LYS A 80 -3.77 3.30 -14.09
C LYS A 80 -3.13 3.13 -12.72
N GLU A 81 -3.17 1.92 -12.18
CA GLU A 81 -2.56 1.55 -10.91
C GLU A 81 -1.26 0.82 -11.21
N GLN A 82 -0.15 1.52 -11.11
CA GLN A 82 1.18 0.95 -11.32
C GLN A 82 1.97 1.00 -10.03
N THR A 83 2.72 -0.08 -9.79
CA THR A 83 3.70 -0.08 -8.70
C THR A 83 4.83 0.91 -9.04
N GLU A 84 5.09 1.82 -8.13
CA GLU A 84 6.13 2.85 -8.30
C GLU A 84 7.54 2.32 -8.01
N LEU A 85 7.63 1.32 -7.13
CA LEU A 85 8.90 0.75 -6.74
C LEU A 85 8.74 -0.69 -6.27
N TYR A 86 9.60 -1.54 -6.77
CA TYR A 86 9.87 -2.90 -6.26
C TYR A 86 11.21 -2.91 -5.54
N ALA A 87 11.24 -3.49 -4.34
CA ALA A 87 12.49 -3.82 -3.66
C ALA A 87 12.48 -5.31 -3.31
N TYR A 88 13.58 -6.02 -3.53
CA TYR A 88 13.63 -7.46 -3.35
C TYR A 88 15.03 -7.97 -2.98
N ASN A 89 15.05 -9.07 -2.25
CA ASN A 89 16.25 -9.83 -1.98
C ASN A 89 16.40 -10.94 -3.03
N PRO A 90 17.41 -10.89 -3.94
CA PRO A 90 17.57 -11.89 -4.99
C PRO A 90 17.81 -13.32 -4.49
N ALA A 91 18.37 -13.46 -3.29
CA ALA A 91 18.71 -14.76 -2.71
C ALA A 91 17.50 -15.48 -2.12
N THR A 92 16.54 -14.75 -1.53
CA THR A 92 15.38 -15.31 -0.83
C THR A 92 14.08 -15.14 -1.58
N LYS A 93 14.04 -14.22 -2.56
CA LYS A 93 12.83 -13.76 -3.27
C LYS A 93 11.86 -12.95 -2.40
N SER A 94 12.23 -12.66 -1.15
CA SER A 94 11.48 -11.73 -0.31
C SER A 94 11.43 -10.37 -0.98
N ASN A 95 10.27 -9.70 -0.93
CA ASN A 95 10.04 -8.47 -1.66
C ASN A 95 9.10 -7.53 -0.94
N ILE A 96 9.13 -6.25 -1.32
CA ILE A 96 8.22 -5.20 -0.89
C ILE A 96 7.96 -4.24 -2.05
N ASN A 97 6.70 -3.90 -2.28
CA ASN A 97 6.23 -3.06 -3.36
C ASN A 97 5.53 -1.82 -2.81
N PHE A 98 5.66 -0.71 -3.53
CA PHE A 98 5.10 0.58 -3.13
C PHE A 98 4.19 1.12 -4.22
N ASP A 99 2.91 1.24 -3.91
CA ASP A 99 1.87 1.72 -4.80
C ASP A 99 1.28 3.03 -4.26
N PHE A 100 0.95 3.93 -5.17
CA PHE A 100 0.31 5.19 -4.83
C PHE A 100 -0.88 5.40 -5.75
N THR A 101 -1.97 5.89 -5.17
CA THR A 101 -3.15 6.29 -5.94
C THR A 101 -3.68 7.63 -5.44
N PRO A 102 -4.21 8.49 -6.32
CA PRO A 102 -4.90 9.70 -5.87
C PRO A 102 -6.09 9.34 -4.98
N ALA A 103 -6.22 10.04 -3.88
CA ALA A 103 -7.38 9.90 -3.03
C ALA A 103 -8.63 10.43 -3.75
N GLY A 104 -9.75 9.70 -3.63
CA GLY A 104 -11.02 10.10 -4.23
C GLY A 104 -11.43 11.51 -3.80
N ARG A 105 -11.97 12.30 -4.76
CA ARG A 105 -12.25 13.73 -4.61
C ARG A 105 -13.03 14.09 -3.34
N TYR A 106 -13.95 13.23 -2.93
CA TYR A 106 -14.84 13.43 -1.78
C TYR A 106 -14.55 12.45 -0.63
N ALA A 107 -13.51 11.64 -0.76
CA ALA A 107 -13.18 10.67 0.28
C ALA A 107 -12.59 11.38 1.51
N THR A 108 -13.03 10.98 2.68
CA THR A 108 -12.45 11.42 3.95
C THR A 108 -11.66 10.29 4.55
N PHE A 109 -10.47 10.57 5.07
CA PHE A 109 -9.63 9.58 5.72
C PHE A 109 -9.38 9.97 7.18
N ASN A 110 -9.30 8.98 8.01
CA ASN A 110 -8.86 9.05 9.40
C ASN A 110 -8.28 7.69 9.78
N GLN A 111 -7.67 7.58 10.94
CA GLN A 111 -7.01 6.36 11.39
C GLN A 111 -7.96 5.13 11.36
N LYS A 112 -9.20 5.28 11.85
CA LYS A 112 -10.18 4.17 11.85
C LYS A 112 -10.55 3.67 10.46
N LYS A 113 -10.68 4.57 9.48
CA LYS A 113 -10.95 4.17 8.08
C LYS A 113 -9.75 3.44 7.47
N ILE A 114 -8.52 3.89 7.75
CA ILE A 114 -7.32 3.22 7.29
C ILE A 114 -7.21 1.83 7.91
N GLU A 115 -7.47 1.67 9.19
CA GLU A 115 -7.52 0.36 9.84
C GLU A 115 -8.60 -0.56 9.24
N LEU A 116 -9.77 -0.01 8.91
CA LEU A 116 -10.84 -0.76 8.23
C LEU A 116 -10.39 -1.22 6.85
N LEU A 117 -9.83 -0.34 6.02
CA LEU A 117 -9.30 -0.69 4.68
C LEU A 117 -8.22 -1.78 4.78
N THR A 118 -7.28 -1.61 5.73
CA THR A 118 -6.25 -2.60 6.01
C THR A 118 -6.85 -3.95 6.40
N SER A 119 -7.92 -3.94 7.17
CA SER A 119 -8.63 -5.16 7.59
C SER A 119 -9.35 -5.86 6.44
N MET A 120 -9.96 -5.09 5.53
CA MET A 120 -10.71 -5.61 4.38
C MET A 120 -9.81 -6.37 3.39
N ALA A 121 -8.57 -5.97 3.22
CA ALA A 121 -7.61 -6.67 2.35
C ALA A 121 -7.35 -8.13 2.76
N THR A 122 -7.70 -8.51 3.99
CA THR A 122 -7.62 -9.90 4.45
C THR A 122 -8.47 -10.86 3.61
N GLU A 123 -9.66 -10.45 3.20
CA GLU A 123 -10.55 -11.32 2.43
C GLU A 123 -10.05 -11.50 0.99
N SER A 124 -9.47 -10.46 0.39
CA SER A 124 -8.81 -10.56 -0.91
C SER A 124 -7.64 -11.53 -0.86
N MET A 125 -6.77 -11.41 0.16
CA MET A 125 -5.64 -12.30 0.35
C MET A 125 -6.08 -13.77 0.53
N LYS A 126 -7.12 -14.04 1.32
CA LYS A 126 -7.66 -15.40 1.46
C LYS A 126 -8.20 -15.94 0.14
N ALA A 127 -8.91 -15.11 -0.63
CA ALA A 127 -9.41 -15.50 -1.93
C ALA A 127 -8.30 -15.85 -2.93
N GLU A 128 -7.18 -15.10 -2.89
CA GLU A 128 -5.99 -15.40 -3.68
C GLU A 128 -5.34 -16.72 -3.27
N LEU A 129 -5.20 -16.99 -1.97
CA LEU A 129 -4.68 -18.27 -1.48
C LEU A 129 -5.59 -19.43 -1.89
N ASP A 130 -6.89 -19.28 -1.79
CA ASP A 130 -7.87 -20.28 -2.23
C ASP A 130 -7.79 -20.53 -3.75
N LYS A 131 -7.57 -19.48 -4.54
CA LYS A 131 -7.40 -19.58 -6.00
C LYS A 131 -6.10 -20.29 -6.37
N GLU A 132 -4.99 -19.94 -5.71
CA GLU A 132 -3.66 -20.50 -6.04
C GLU A 132 -3.48 -21.93 -5.54
N PHE A 133 -3.92 -22.24 -4.33
CA PHE A 133 -3.63 -23.52 -3.66
C PHE A 133 -4.83 -24.45 -3.54
N GLY A 134 -6.02 -23.99 -3.83
CA GLY A 134 -7.29 -24.69 -3.60
C GLY A 134 -7.96 -24.25 -2.29
N LYS A 135 -9.29 -24.26 -2.31
CA LYS A 135 -10.12 -23.74 -1.23
C LYS A 135 -9.83 -24.43 0.11
N GLY A 136 -9.39 -23.64 1.09
CA GLY A 136 -9.11 -24.08 2.46
C GLY A 136 -7.87 -24.96 2.63
N VAL A 137 -7.04 -25.12 1.59
CA VAL A 137 -5.79 -25.89 1.64
C VAL A 137 -4.76 -25.14 2.48
N VAL A 138 -4.61 -23.85 2.27
CA VAL A 138 -3.73 -22.98 3.07
C VAL A 138 -4.55 -22.27 4.13
N LYS A 139 -4.13 -22.41 5.39
CA LYS A 139 -4.78 -21.74 6.54
C LYS A 139 -3.84 -20.68 7.07
N PRO A 140 -4.05 -19.40 6.73
CA PRO A 140 -3.21 -18.33 7.24
C PRO A 140 -3.52 -18.02 8.71
N ASP A 141 -2.47 -17.80 9.50
CA ASP A 141 -2.55 -17.13 10.80
C ASP A 141 -2.44 -15.62 10.56
N ILE A 142 -3.47 -14.88 10.95
CA ILE A 142 -3.65 -13.48 10.58
C ILE A 142 -3.48 -12.60 11.82
N SER A 143 -2.54 -11.65 11.74
CA SER A 143 -2.31 -10.69 12.81
C SER A 143 -3.51 -9.76 13.04
N PRO A 144 -3.66 -9.15 14.21
CA PRO A 144 -4.52 -7.98 14.37
C PRO A 144 -4.07 -6.85 13.42
N THR A 145 -4.98 -5.93 13.13
CA THR A 145 -4.64 -4.67 12.44
C THR A 145 -4.02 -3.71 13.45
N GLU A 146 -2.87 -3.14 13.13
CA GLU A 146 -2.12 -2.25 14.01
C GLU A 146 -1.85 -0.90 13.33
N PRO A 147 -2.08 0.22 14.02
CA PRO A 147 -1.61 1.50 13.53
C PRO A 147 -0.07 1.52 13.49
N ILE A 148 0.49 2.14 12.46
CA ILE A 148 1.93 2.34 12.34
C ILE A 148 2.24 3.79 11.96
N SER A 149 3.48 4.21 12.20
CA SER A 149 3.98 5.51 11.75
C SER A 149 4.91 5.31 10.56
N LEU A 150 4.59 5.99 9.46
CA LEU A 150 5.48 6.15 8.31
C LEU A 150 5.80 7.64 8.18
N LYS A 151 7.05 7.97 7.91
CA LYS A 151 7.49 9.38 7.85
C LYS A 151 6.79 10.12 6.69
N GLY A 152 6.16 11.24 7.00
CA GLY A 152 5.39 12.04 6.04
C GLY A 152 3.98 11.52 5.74
N VAL A 153 3.52 10.45 6.39
CA VAL A 153 2.18 9.87 6.21
C VAL A 153 1.29 10.25 7.40
N GLN A 154 0.08 10.72 7.11
CA GLN A 154 -0.86 11.19 8.14
C GLN A 154 -1.49 10.05 8.93
N PHE A 155 -1.90 8.99 8.22
CA PHE A 155 -2.53 7.81 8.81
C PHE A 155 -1.99 6.58 8.13
N ALA A 156 -1.61 5.56 8.89
CA ALA A 156 -1.23 4.26 8.35
C ALA A 156 -1.59 3.13 9.31
N ALA A 157 -1.88 1.96 8.75
CA ALA A 157 -2.10 0.74 9.49
C ALA A 157 -1.51 -0.45 8.73
N LYS A 158 -1.05 -1.43 9.49
CA LYS A 158 -0.42 -2.65 9.00
C LYS A 158 -1.20 -3.87 9.46
N LYS A 159 -1.16 -4.90 8.63
CA LYS A 159 -1.59 -6.25 8.93
C LYS A 159 -0.71 -7.25 8.19
N TYR A 160 -0.58 -8.45 8.69
CA TYR A 160 0.13 -9.53 7.99
C TYR A 160 -0.51 -10.88 8.27
N ALA A 161 -0.20 -11.85 7.44
CA ALA A 161 -0.56 -13.23 7.60
C ALA A 161 0.67 -14.12 7.48
N THR A 162 0.77 -15.15 8.31
CA THR A 162 1.78 -16.20 8.17
C THR A 162 1.11 -17.49 7.75
N TYR A 163 1.72 -18.21 6.82
CA TYR A 163 1.20 -19.47 6.31
C TYR A 163 2.31 -20.33 5.72
N THR A 164 2.03 -21.62 5.56
CA THR A 164 2.91 -22.55 4.86
C THR A 164 2.28 -22.97 3.56
N ALA A 165 2.98 -22.77 2.45
CA ALA A 165 2.54 -23.19 1.12
C ALA A 165 3.66 -23.91 0.40
N LYS A 166 3.37 -25.09 -0.16
CA LYS A 166 4.36 -25.98 -0.84
C LYS A 166 5.60 -26.26 0.05
N GLY A 167 5.42 -26.41 1.36
CA GLY A 167 6.50 -26.66 2.32
C GLY A 167 7.35 -25.44 2.69
N VAL A 168 7.08 -24.27 2.13
CA VAL A 168 7.79 -23.02 2.45
C VAL A 168 6.91 -22.18 3.37
N LYS A 169 7.47 -21.77 4.51
CA LYS A 169 6.81 -20.82 5.40
C LYS A 169 6.94 -19.40 4.82
N ARG A 170 5.84 -18.70 4.77
CA ARG A 170 5.72 -17.36 4.20
C ARG A 170 5.07 -16.40 5.19
N GLU A 171 5.45 -15.14 5.10
CA GLU A 171 4.70 -14.03 5.68
C GLU A 171 4.35 -13.07 4.55
N GLN A 172 3.08 -12.71 4.45
CA GLN A 172 2.60 -11.68 3.56
C GLN A 172 1.98 -10.58 4.41
N GLY A 173 2.48 -9.37 4.25
CA GLY A 173 1.96 -8.22 4.97
C GLY A 173 1.56 -7.10 4.03
N TRP A 174 0.63 -6.28 4.49
CA TRP A 174 0.15 -5.11 3.76
C TRP A 174 -0.07 -3.93 4.69
N ILE A 175 0.12 -2.76 4.13
CA ILE A 175 0.01 -1.48 4.80
C ILE A 175 -0.84 -0.58 3.93
N TYR A 176 -1.92 -0.06 4.49
CA TYR A 176 -2.62 1.08 3.93
C TYR A 176 -2.17 2.35 4.63
N GLY A 177 -1.90 3.39 3.84
CA GLY A 177 -1.57 4.71 4.32
C GLY A 177 -2.36 5.78 3.58
N PHE A 178 -2.45 6.94 4.20
CA PHE A 178 -3.00 8.14 3.59
C PHE A 178 -2.16 9.34 3.96
N THR A 179 -1.83 10.13 2.98
CA THR A 179 -1.33 11.49 3.14
C THR A 179 -1.90 12.34 2.02
N GLU A 180 -2.40 13.52 2.32
CA GLU A 180 -3.03 14.39 1.31
C GLU A 180 -2.08 14.66 0.14
N PRO A 181 -2.46 14.43 -1.12
CA PRO A 181 -3.76 13.94 -1.59
C PRO A 181 -3.77 12.46 -2.02
N TYR A 182 -2.88 11.61 -1.51
CA TYR A 182 -2.63 10.25 -1.99
C TYR A 182 -3.00 9.18 -0.96
N GLN A 183 -3.47 8.06 -1.47
CA GLN A 183 -3.49 6.78 -0.78
C GLN A 183 -2.18 6.03 -1.09
N ILE A 184 -1.67 5.32 -0.12
CA ILE A 184 -0.44 4.55 -0.20
C ILE A 184 -0.80 3.11 0.10
N PHE A 185 -0.39 2.20 -0.76
CA PHE A 185 -0.49 0.77 -0.50
C PHE A 185 0.91 0.15 -0.60
N ILE A 186 1.32 -0.52 0.46
CA ILE A 186 2.61 -1.24 0.50
C ILE A 186 2.28 -2.69 0.79
N ILE A 187 2.76 -3.59 -0.05
CA ILE A 187 2.66 -5.03 0.15
C ILE A 187 4.05 -5.64 0.23
N TYR A 188 4.26 -6.58 1.14
CA TYR A 188 5.50 -7.30 1.22
C TYR A 188 5.29 -8.80 1.38
N SER A 189 6.24 -9.58 0.90
CA SER A 189 6.29 -11.03 1.06
C SER A 189 7.66 -11.46 1.58
N ILE A 190 7.68 -12.29 2.62
CA ILE A 190 8.87 -12.89 3.19
C ILE A 190 8.80 -14.40 2.97
N PHE A 191 9.88 -14.96 2.43
CA PHE A 191 10.05 -16.39 2.25
C PHE A 191 11.12 -16.86 3.25
N GLU A 192 10.73 -17.66 4.23
CA GLU A 192 11.67 -18.18 5.23
C GLU A 192 12.56 -19.26 4.60
N THR A 193 13.66 -18.84 4.01
CA THR A 193 14.69 -19.72 3.42
C THR A 193 15.94 -19.83 4.30
N GLY A 194 15.75 -19.96 5.59
CA GLY A 194 16.72 -20.52 6.52
C GLY A 194 17.78 -19.62 7.14
N ARG A 195 18.29 -18.57 6.50
CA ARG A 195 19.38 -17.72 7.05
C ARG A 195 19.19 -16.23 6.88
N ALA A 196 18.24 -15.83 6.12
CA ALA A 196 18.02 -14.42 5.83
C ALA A 196 17.21 -13.75 6.93
N ASN A 197 17.63 -12.55 7.30
CA ASN A 197 16.90 -11.73 8.28
C ASN A 197 15.93 -10.78 7.57
N ASP A 198 15.24 -11.29 6.53
CA ASP A 198 14.38 -10.46 5.66
C ASP A 198 13.28 -9.71 6.42
N ARG A 199 12.81 -10.25 7.55
CA ARG A 199 11.85 -9.52 8.41
C ARG A 199 12.45 -8.26 9.01
N GLN A 200 13.71 -8.30 9.43
CA GLN A 200 14.42 -7.13 9.91
C GLN A 200 14.72 -6.16 8.76
N ASP A 201 15.10 -6.68 7.59
CA ASP A 201 15.34 -5.89 6.39
C ASP A 201 14.07 -5.13 5.95
N ILE A 202 12.91 -5.79 5.90
CA ILE A 202 11.62 -5.15 5.61
C ILE A 202 11.33 -4.03 6.62
N LYS A 203 11.61 -4.26 7.90
CA LYS A 203 11.45 -3.23 8.93
C LYS A 203 12.39 -2.02 8.68
N GLU A 204 13.64 -2.28 8.30
CA GLU A 204 14.60 -1.22 7.97
C GLU A 204 14.17 -0.45 6.72
N ILE A 205 13.69 -1.14 5.68
CA ILE A 205 13.14 -0.53 4.47
C ILE A 205 11.96 0.39 4.81
N LEU A 206 11.00 -0.11 5.60
CA LEU A 206 9.85 0.68 6.05
C LEU A 206 10.26 1.88 6.92
N ASN A 207 11.27 1.74 7.78
CA ASN A 207 11.80 2.84 8.58
C ASN A 207 12.54 3.90 7.71
N SER A 208 13.08 3.49 6.57
CA SER A 208 13.73 4.41 5.62
C SER A 208 12.75 5.16 4.72
N PHE A 209 11.50 4.68 4.66
CA PHE A 209 10.46 5.32 3.87
C PHE A 209 10.19 6.74 4.37
N GLU A 210 10.14 7.69 3.44
CA GLU A 210 9.79 9.07 3.71
C GLU A 210 8.96 9.63 2.55
N PHE A 211 7.74 10.01 2.82
CA PHE A 211 6.92 10.78 1.87
C PHE A 211 7.19 12.28 2.07
N ILE A 212 7.45 12.98 0.97
CA ILE A 212 7.77 14.41 0.97
C ILE A 212 6.57 15.15 0.35
N PRO A 213 5.71 15.79 1.16
CA PRO A 213 4.59 16.56 0.62
C PRO A 213 5.09 17.65 -0.33
N LYS A 214 4.53 17.75 -1.53
CA LYS A 214 4.76 18.91 -2.38
C LYS A 214 4.17 20.13 -1.69
N LYS A 215 4.98 21.16 -1.48
CA LYS A 215 4.54 22.46 -0.95
C LYS A 215 3.63 23.18 -1.94
#